data_1965afc1b6bf2aa8b01423cf95b57043
#
_entry.id   1965afc1b6bf2aa8b01423cf95b57043
#
_cell.length_a   1.000
_cell.length_b   1.000
_cell.length_c   1.000
_cell.angle_alpha   90.00
_cell.angle_beta   90.00
_cell.angle_gamma   90.00
#
_symmetry.space_group_name_H-M   'P 1'
#
loop_
_entity.id
_entity.type
_entity.pdbx_description
1 polymer ?
#
loop_
_entity_poly.entity_id
_entity_poly.type
_entity_poly.pdbx_seq_one_letter_code
_entity_poly.pdbx_strand_id
1 'polypeptide(L)'
;WIDRVEKEDPERHQLFIVRKVDSDHLGGLMEGDIILTLNNRLVTRVTDFDVMYRNEYLDAVILRKREEVKLKVSTVPTHEFETDRAVVFCGAVLHRPHHAVRQQIKKVHSDVYISLRIAGSPAYMYGLAPTNFITHVNGVPTPDLDKFVEETNKIPDNTYFRLKIMTFDNQPWVATMKKNEHYFPTIEFLKDPNEKEGWRRVTYEHGKVKAGQGDLPEATQEAAPGDVEMGDEGPMA
;
A
#
# COMPACT_ATOMS: atom_id res chain seq x y z
N TRP A 1 -6.45 30.28 23.21
CA TRP A 1 -6.20 29.93 21.82
C TRP A 1 -7.25 30.56 20.88
N ILE A 2 -8.53 30.47 21.21
CA ILE A 2 -9.61 31.16 20.49
C ILE A 2 -9.30 32.66 20.37
N ASP A 3 -8.97 33.33 21.47
CA ASP A 3 -8.59 34.75 21.51
C ASP A 3 -7.38 35.07 20.59
N ARG A 4 -6.45 34.11 20.44
CA ARG A 4 -5.31 34.24 19.53
C ARG A 4 -5.75 34.15 18.07
N VAL A 5 -6.65 33.19 17.72
CA VAL A 5 -7.20 33.05 16.40
C VAL A 5 -8.02 34.29 16.00
N GLU A 6 -8.89 34.72 16.86
CA GLU A 6 -9.70 35.96 16.64
C GLU A 6 -8.84 37.21 16.44
N LYS A 7 -7.70 37.29 17.13
CA LYS A 7 -6.77 38.42 17.00
C LYS A 7 -5.96 38.36 15.70
N GLU A 8 -5.53 37.16 15.26
CA GLU A 8 -4.72 36.99 14.05
C GLU A 8 -5.58 37.00 12.78
N ASP A 9 -6.80 36.47 12.85
CA ASP A 9 -7.75 36.44 11.71
C ASP A 9 -9.21 36.35 12.20
N PRO A 10 -9.87 37.52 12.43
CA PRO A 10 -11.23 37.55 12.97
C PRO A 10 -12.31 36.89 12.12
N GLU A 11 -12.06 36.69 10.83
CA GLU A 11 -13.02 36.07 9.92
C GLU A 11 -12.91 34.54 9.90
N ARG A 12 -11.94 33.99 10.60
CA ARG A 12 -11.66 32.54 10.57
C ARG A 12 -12.08 31.84 11.84
N HIS A 13 -13.13 31.04 11.75
CA HIS A 13 -13.64 30.24 12.86
C HIS A 13 -13.50 28.71 12.58
N GLN A 14 -12.53 28.29 11.74
CA GLN A 14 -12.34 26.90 11.39
C GLN A 14 -11.24 26.25 12.25
N LEU A 15 -11.50 25.01 12.64
CA LEU A 15 -10.58 24.14 13.38
C LEU A 15 -10.43 22.83 12.62
N PHE A 16 -9.22 22.28 12.60
CA PHE A 16 -8.94 20.98 12.06
C PHE A 16 -8.89 19.94 13.16
N ILE A 17 -9.77 18.96 13.07
CA ILE A 17 -9.83 17.82 13.97
C ILE A 17 -9.28 16.59 13.25
N VAL A 18 -8.38 15.87 13.89
CA VAL A 18 -7.87 14.59 13.40
C VAL A 18 -9.01 13.59 13.42
N ARG A 19 -9.51 13.23 12.26
CA ARG A 19 -10.63 12.28 12.11
C ARG A 19 -10.16 10.84 12.17
N LYS A 20 -8.99 10.56 11.60
CA LYS A 20 -8.40 9.24 11.53
C LYS A 20 -6.89 9.35 11.46
N VAL A 21 -6.22 8.45 12.12
CA VAL A 21 -4.77 8.26 12.04
C VAL A 21 -4.54 6.94 11.35
N ASP A 22 -3.81 6.97 10.23
CA ASP A 22 -3.30 5.75 9.60
C ASP A 22 -2.09 5.31 10.43
N SER A 23 -2.17 4.09 10.97
CA SER A 23 -1.30 3.61 12.04
C SER A 23 0.19 3.84 11.78
N ASP A 24 0.95 3.97 12.81
CA ASP A 24 2.39 3.80 13.00
C ASP A 24 3.34 4.93 12.58
N HIS A 25 2.97 5.87 11.69
CA HIS A 25 3.95 6.85 11.19
C HIS A 25 3.77 8.29 11.70
N LEU A 26 2.66 8.64 12.35
CA LEU A 26 2.27 10.04 12.57
C LEU A 26 2.66 10.64 13.93
N GLY A 27 3.80 10.25 14.49
CA GLY A 27 4.41 11.02 15.59
C GLY A 27 3.52 11.22 16.83
N GLY A 28 2.59 10.28 17.12
CA GLY A 28 1.76 10.33 18.32
C GLY A 28 0.46 11.12 18.19
N LEU A 29 0.02 11.54 17.00
CA LEU A 29 -1.32 12.04 16.76
C LEU A 29 -2.37 10.98 17.10
N MET A 30 -3.53 11.41 17.60
CA MET A 30 -4.67 10.55 17.91
C MET A 30 -5.94 11.11 17.30
N GLU A 31 -6.90 10.22 17.05
CA GLU A 31 -8.24 10.64 16.64
C GLU A 31 -8.88 11.55 17.68
N GLY A 32 -9.46 12.67 17.24
CA GLY A 32 -10.05 13.69 18.09
C GLY A 32 -9.10 14.81 18.51
N ASP A 33 -7.82 14.75 18.19
CA ASP A 33 -6.90 15.86 18.41
C ASP A 33 -7.30 17.08 17.57
N ILE A 34 -7.23 18.27 18.15
CA ILE A 34 -7.45 19.52 17.43
C ILE A 34 -6.08 20.11 17.09
N ILE A 35 -5.81 20.33 15.82
CA ILE A 35 -4.56 20.93 15.36
C ILE A 35 -4.65 22.45 15.58
N LEU A 36 -3.73 23.00 16.37
CA LEU A 36 -3.65 24.42 16.66
C LEU A 36 -2.62 25.13 15.79
N THR A 37 -1.39 24.62 15.80
CA THR A 37 -0.31 25.17 14.98
C THR A 37 0.53 24.05 14.37
N LEU A 38 1.08 24.33 13.18
CA LEU A 38 2.12 23.54 12.54
C LEU A 38 3.31 24.45 12.23
N ASN A 39 4.51 24.06 12.63
CA ASN A 39 5.74 24.87 12.49
C ASN A 39 5.52 26.33 13.00
N ASN A 40 4.91 26.49 14.16
CA ASN A 40 4.55 27.77 14.80
C ASN A 40 3.56 28.66 14.01
N ARG A 41 2.95 28.17 12.94
CA ARG A 41 1.90 28.88 12.19
C ARG A 41 0.54 28.37 12.60
N LEU A 42 -0.41 29.25 12.80
CA LEU A 42 -1.82 28.89 12.99
C LEU A 42 -2.36 28.19 11.76
N VAL A 43 -3.11 27.11 11.98
CA VAL A 43 -3.73 26.33 10.91
C VAL A 43 -5.24 26.51 11.02
N THR A 44 -5.78 27.27 10.09
CA THR A 44 -7.21 27.63 10.04
C THR A 44 -7.82 27.45 8.65
N ARG A 45 -7.01 27.21 7.61
CA ARG A 45 -7.43 26.93 6.24
C ARG A 45 -6.74 25.68 5.69
N VAL A 46 -7.40 25.00 4.78
CA VAL A 46 -6.78 23.85 4.07
C VAL A 46 -5.51 24.28 3.35
N THR A 47 -5.50 25.49 2.77
CA THR A 47 -4.32 26.04 2.09
C THR A 47 -3.11 26.27 2.99
N ASP A 48 -3.31 26.35 4.32
CA ASP A 48 -2.19 26.47 5.26
C ASP A 48 -1.32 25.19 5.26
N PHE A 49 -1.91 24.04 4.88
CA PHE A 49 -1.17 22.79 4.74
C PHE A 49 -0.30 22.77 3.47
N ASP A 50 -0.70 23.45 2.37
CA ASP A 50 -0.01 23.39 1.08
C ASP A 50 1.44 23.86 1.13
N VAL A 51 1.77 24.76 2.05
CA VAL A 51 3.14 25.27 2.24
C VAL A 51 4.00 24.31 3.06
N MET A 52 3.41 23.34 3.76
CA MET A 52 4.08 22.51 4.75
C MET A 52 4.46 21.12 4.24
N TYR A 53 3.93 20.70 3.08
CA TYR A 53 4.15 19.35 2.51
C TYR A 53 5.60 19.04 2.09
N ARG A 54 6.48 20.04 2.09
CA ARG A 54 7.89 19.85 1.70
C ARG A 54 8.78 19.40 2.87
N ASN A 55 8.27 19.49 4.09
CA ASN A 55 9.04 19.13 5.28
C ASN A 55 8.79 17.67 5.63
N GLU A 56 9.83 16.92 5.89
CA GLU A 56 9.75 15.53 6.34
C GLU A 56 9.07 15.41 7.72
N TYR A 57 9.24 16.45 8.56
CA TYR A 57 8.63 16.53 9.89
C TYR A 57 8.01 17.90 10.09
N LEU A 58 6.92 17.93 10.86
CA LEU A 58 6.21 19.13 11.29
C LEU A 58 6.17 19.20 12.81
N ASP A 59 6.53 20.34 13.37
CA ASP A 59 6.33 20.61 14.79
C ASP A 59 4.86 21.03 14.98
N ALA A 60 4.06 20.13 15.57
CA ALA A 60 2.65 20.32 15.79
C ALA A 60 2.36 20.69 17.24
N VAL A 61 1.51 21.69 17.45
CA VAL A 61 0.84 21.92 18.72
C VAL A 61 -0.62 21.55 18.55
N ILE A 62 -1.08 20.63 19.36
CA ILE A 62 -2.44 20.12 19.33
C ILE A 62 -3.15 20.34 20.66
N LEU A 63 -4.48 20.36 20.64
CA LEU A 63 -5.30 20.30 21.84
C LEU A 63 -5.85 18.89 21.99
N ARG A 64 -5.45 18.20 23.06
CA ARG A 64 -5.90 16.85 23.45
C ARG A 64 -6.48 16.89 24.85
N LYS A 65 -7.74 16.49 25.03
CA LYS A 65 -8.40 16.49 26.35
C LYS A 65 -8.28 17.83 27.12
N ARG A 66 -8.34 18.95 26.39
CA ARG A 66 -8.18 20.35 26.92
C ARG A 66 -6.76 20.72 27.34
N GLU A 67 -5.75 19.93 27.01
CA GLU A 67 -4.35 20.24 27.26
C GLU A 67 -3.61 20.46 25.95
N GLU A 68 -2.71 21.43 25.90
CA GLU A 68 -1.83 21.62 24.75
C GLU A 68 -0.69 20.59 24.77
N VAL A 69 -0.54 19.85 23.70
CA VAL A 69 0.51 18.86 23.54
C VAL A 69 1.37 19.24 22.33
N LYS A 70 2.68 19.20 22.49
CA LYS A 70 3.64 19.40 21.41
C LYS A 70 4.08 18.05 20.86
N LEU A 71 3.97 17.87 19.56
CA LEU A 71 4.32 16.64 18.86
C LEU A 71 5.21 16.94 17.66
N LYS A 72 6.07 16.01 17.31
CA LYS A 72 6.78 16.01 16.03
C LYS A 72 6.12 15.00 15.13
N VAL A 73 5.43 15.49 14.10
CA VAL A 73 4.62 14.67 13.17
C VAL A 73 5.40 14.47 11.88
N SER A 74 5.54 13.22 11.42
CA SER A 74 6.12 12.93 10.11
C SER A 74 5.11 13.16 9.00
N THR A 75 5.57 13.68 7.87
CA THR A 75 4.79 13.71 6.62
C THR A 75 5.08 12.45 5.83
N VAL A 76 4.08 11.96 5.11
CA VAL A 76 4.23 10.80 4.25
C VAL A 76 4.04 11.24 2.80
N PRO A 77 5.01 10.99 1.90
CA PRO A 77 4.88 11.34 0.51
C PRO A 77 3.73 10.60 -0.17
N THR A 78 2.92 11.29 -0.94
CA THR A 78 1.76 10.70 -1.62
C THR A 78 2.14 9.58 -2.60
N HIS A 79 3.33 9.62 -3.18
CA HIS A 79 3.80 8.59 -4.11
C HIS A 79 4.04 7.22 -3.47
N GLU A 80 4.20 7.15 -2.13
CA GLU A 80 4.27 5.86 -1.42
C GLU A 80 2.96 5.07 -1.47
N PHE A 81 1.86 5.76 -1.74
CA PHE A 81 0.53 5.15 -1.85
C PHE A 81 0.08 4.95 -3.30
N GLU A 82 0.92 5.29 -4.27
CA GLU A 82 0.63 5.02 -5.68
C GLU A 82 0.70 3.52 -5.95
N THR A 83 -0.11 3.09 -6.94
CA THR A 83 -0.05 1.70 -7.39
C THR A 83 1.23 1.49 -8.18
N ASP A 84 2.08 0.62 -7.68
CA ASP A 84 3.36 0.22 -8.28
C ASP A 84 3.31 -1.20 -8.88
N ARG A 85 2.28 -1.97 -8.48
CA ARG A 85 2.07 -3.34 -8.90
C ARG A 85 0.58 -3.67 -8.96
N ALA A 86 0.17 -4.36 -10.02
CA ALA A 86 -1.18 -4.91 -10.16
C ALA A 86 -1.11 -6.35 -10.66
N VAL A 87 -1.99 -7.20 -10.13
CA VAL A 87 -2.12 -8.61 -10.53
C VAL A 87 -3.51 -8.84 -11.11
N VAL A 88 -3.59 -9.36 -12.32
CA VAL A 88 -4.84 -9.86 -12.89
C VAL A 88 -4.90 -11.35 -12.66
N PHE A 89 -5.87 -11.80 -11.87
CA PHE A 89 -6.06 -13.21 -11.52
C PHE A 89 -7.51 -13.64 -11.70
N CYS A 90 -7.76 -14.64 -12.52
CA CYS A 90 -9.11 -15.11 -12.85
C CYS A 90 -10.07 -13.98 -13.28
N GLY A 91 -9.55 -12.89 -13.83
CA GLY A 91 -10.30 -11.70 -14.23
C GLY A 91 -10.62 -10.70 -13.11
N ALA A 92 -10.09 -10.88 -11.91
CA ALA A 92 -10.01 -9.82 -10.89
C ALA A 92 -8.72 -9.04 -11.07
N VAL A 93 -8.78 -7.72 -10.87
CA VAL A 93 -7.61 -6.84 -10.78
C VAL A 93 -7.34 -6.59 -9.31
N LEU A 94 -6.14 -6.95 -8.88
CA LEU A 94 -5.69 -6.91 -7.50
C LEU A 94 -4.49 -5.99 -7.40
N HIS A 95 -4.45 -5.17 -6.38
CA HIS A 95 -3.29 -4.36 -6.03
C HIS A 95 -3.29 -4.04 -4.54
N ARG A 96 -2.21 -3.47 -4.04
CA ARG A 96 -2.16 -2.96 -2.68
C ARG A 96 -3.19 -1.83 -2.49
N PRO A 97 -4.00 -1.83 -1.42
CA PRO A 97 -5.03 -0.81 -1.23
C PRO A 97 -4.38 0.58 -1.17
N HIS A 98 -4.81 1.45 -2.07
CA HIS A 98 -4.34 2.84 -2.13
C HIS A 98 -4.87 3.66 -0.95
N HIS A 99 -4.31 4.86 -0.77
CA HIS A 99 -4.58 5.72 0.39
C HIS A 99 -6.08 5.99 0.63
N ALA A 100 -6.85 6.27 -0.42
CA ALA A 100 -8.29 6.53 -0.29
C ALA A 100 -9.07 5.34 0.30
N VAL A 101 -8.67 4.10 -0.01
CA VAL A 101 -9.24 2.89 0.60
C VAL A 101 -8.81 2.77 2.06
N ARG A 102 -7.51 2.95 2.34
CA ARG A 102 -6.96 2.87 3.69
C ARG A 102 -7.63 3.88 4.63
N GLN A 103 -7.94 5.08 4.15
CA GLN A 103 -8.64 6.11 4.93
C GLN A 103 -10.07 5.74 5.32
N GLN A 104 -10.75 4.89 4.56
CA GLN A 104 -12.15 4.54 4.81
C GLN A 104 -12.34 3.33 5.71
N ILE A 105 -11.35 2.45 5.84
CA ILE A 105 -11.43 1.23 6.64
C ILE A 105 -10.71 1.38 7.97
N LYS A 106 -11.23 0.75 9.02
CA LYS A 106 -10.58 0.78 10.35
C LYS A 106 -9.33 -0.08 10.40
N LYS A 107 -9.28 -1.16 9.63
CA LYS A 107 -8.17 -2.11 9.60
C LYS A 107 -7.99 -2.66 8.18
N VAL A 108 -6.78 -2.59 7.66
CA VAL A 108 -6.40 -3.29 6.43
C VAL A 108 -6.25 -4.78 6.75
N HIS A 109 -6.97 -5.64 6.05
CA HIS A 109 -6.98 -7.07 6.31
C HIS A 109 -5.88 -7.82 5.57
N SER A 110 -5.49 -7.29 4.42
CA SER A 110 -4.48 -7.83 3.53
C SER A 110 -4.11 -6.75 2.51
N ASP A 111 -2.90 -6.79 1.97
CA ASP A 111 -2.51 -5.94 0.84
C ASP A 111 -2.96 -6.52 -0.53
N VAL A 112 -3.85 -7.52 -0.52
CA VAL A 112 -4.50 -8.08 -1.71
C VAL A 112 -5.91 -7.52 -1.82
N TYR A 113 -6.03 -6.33 -2.40
CA TYR A 113 -7.29 -5.60 -2.56
C TYR A 113 -7.85 -5.81 -3.96
N ILE A 114 -9.15 -6.11 -4.06
CA ILE A 114 -9.87 -6.25 -5.33
C ILE A 114 -10.36 -4.87 -5.76
N SER A 115 -9.79 -4.33 -6.82
CA SER A 115 -10.19 -3.02 -7.36
C SER A 115 -11.21 -3.13 -8.48
N LEU A 116 -11.11 -4.18 -9.29
CA LEU A 116 -11.96 -4.39 -10.46
C LEU A 116 -12.18 -5.88 -10.68
N ARG A 117 -13.26 -6.23 -11.39
CA ARG A 117 -13.48 -7.55 -11.97
C ARG A 117 -13.97 -7.41 -13.41
N ILE A 118 -13.49 -8.27 -14.28
CA ILE A 118 -13.88 -8.31 -15.70
C ILE A 118 -15.20 -9.06 -15.83
N ALA A 119 -16.17 -8.48 -16.53
CA ALA A 119 -17.45 -9.15 -16.79
C ALA A 119 -17.25 -10.46 -17.55
N GLY A 120 -17.98 -11.52 -17.16
CA GLY A 120 -17.88 -12.85 -17.76
C GLY A 120 -16.67 -13.66 -17.29
N SER A 121 -15.80 -13.11 -16.44
CA SER A 121 -14.65 -13.82 -15.88
C SER A 121 -15.05 -14.75 -14.73
N PRO A 122 -14.19 -15.73 -14.34
CA PRO A 122 -14.40 -16.49 -13.12
C PRO A 122 -14.60 -15.60 -11.88
N ALA A 123 -13.82 -14.54 -11.72
CA ALA A 123 -14.01 -13.59 -10.62
C ALA A 123 -15.42 -12.99 -10.59
N TYR A 124 -15.98 -12.66 -11.75
CA TYR A 124 -17.34 -12.16 -11.85
C TYR A 124 -18.38 -13.25 -11.52
N MET A 125 -18.22 -14.45 -12.09
CA MET A 125 -19.16 -15.56 -11.94
C MET A 125 -19.23 -16.09 -10.50
N TYR A 126 -18.09 -16.12 -9.81
CA TYR A 126 -18.00 -16.61 -8.43
C TYR A 126 -18.14 -15.48 -7.37
N GLY A 127 -18.54 -14.29 -7.79
CA GLY A 127 -18.96 -13.23 -6.88
C GLY A 127 -17.83 -12.43 -6.23
N LEU A 128 -16.59 -12.48 -6.73
CA LEU A 128 -15.55 -11.58 -6.27
C LEU A 128 -15.98 -10.15 -6.56
N ALA A 129 -16.12 -9.33 -5.53
CA ALA A 129 -16.55 -7.96 -5.68
C ALA A 129 -15.39 -6.98 -5.47
N PRO A 130 -15.34 -5.86 -6.20
CA PRO A 130 -14.48 -4.74 -5.85
C PRO A 130 -14.69 -4.31 -4.40
N THR A 131 -13.72 -3.63 -3.82
CA THR A 131 -13.66 -3.19 -2.43
C THR A 131 -13.45 -4.29 -1.38
N ASN A 132 -13.30 -5.54 -1.79
CA ASN A 132 -13.01 -6.65 -0.88
C ASN A 132 -11.51 -6.96 -0.83
N PHE A 133 -11.11 -7.69 0.21
CA PHE A 133 -9.72 -8.11 0.45
C PHE A 133 -9.61 -9.62 0.42
N ILE A 134 -8.62 -10.16 -0.29
CA ILE A 134 -8.31 -11.59 -0.22
C ILE A 134 -7.30 -11.80 0.90
N THR A 135 -7.64 -12.64 1.86
CA THR A 135 -6.80 -12.88 3.05
C THR A 135 -6.13 -14.25 3.06
N HIS A 136 -6.70 -15.24 2.35
CA HIS A 136 -6.14 -16.59 2.27
C HIS A 136 -6.45 -17.23 0.92
N VAL A 137 -5.54 -18.07 0.46
CA VAL A 137 -5.69 -18.98 -0.68
C VAL A 137 -5.56 -20.40 -0.17
N ASN A 138 -6.57 -21.26 -0.37
CA ASN A 138 -6.61 -22.65 0.12
C ASN A 138 -6.26 -22.81 1.61
N GLY A 139 -6.62 -21.82 2.44
CA GLY A 139 -6.33 -21.80 3.86
C GLY A 139 -4.96 -21.22 4.24
N VAL A 140 -4.09 -20.95 3.27
CA VAL A 140 -2.79 -20.30 3.49
C VAL A 140 -2.98 -18.78 3.54
N PRO A 141 -2.52 -18.08 4.58
CA PRO A 141 -2.57 -16.62 4.65
C PRO A 141 -1.79 -15.96 3.50
N THR A 142 -2.42 -14.96 2.89
CA THR A 142 -1.82 -14.13 1.83
C THR A 142 -1.87 -12.65 2.24
N PRO A 143 -0.93 -12.21 3.08
CA PRO A 143 -0.92 -10.83 3.59
C PRO A 143 -0.62 -9.80 2.51
N ASP A 144 0.10 -10.19 1.47
CA ASP A 144 0.58 -9.35 0.39
C ASP A 144 0.45 -10.02 -0.98
N LEU A 145 0.77 -9.28 -2.05
CA LEU A 145 0.68 -9.76 -3.43
C LEU A 145 1.75 -10.82 -3.75
N ASP A 146 2.92 -10.80 -3.10
CA ASP A 146 3.96 -11.80 -3.32
C ASP A 146 3.48 -13.17 -2.89
N LYS A 147 2.99 -13.25 -1.66
CA LYS A 147 2.46 -14.49 -1.12
C LYS A 147 1.21 -14.95 -1.88
N PHE A 148 0.38 -14.00 -2.32
CA PHE A 148 -0.78 -14.32 -3.14
C PHE A 148 -0.39 -14.95 -4.48
N VAL A 149 0.54 -14.34 -5.22
CA VAL A 149 1.03 -14.87 -6.51
C VAL A 149 1.72 -16.22 -6.33
N GLU A 150 2.56 -16.36 -5.29
CA GLU A 150 3.20 -17.63 -4.95
C GLU A 150 2.17 -18.75 -4.76
N GLU A 151 1.15 -18.53 -3.93
CA GLU A 151 0.15 -19.55 -3.61
C GLU A 151 -0.78 -19.85 -4.81
N THR A 152 -1.16 -18.84 -5.58
CA THR A 152 -2.02 -19.03 -6.76
C THR A 152 -1.31 -19.70 -7.93
N ASN A 153 0.01 -19.54 -8.06
CA ASN A 153 0.83 -20.22 -9.05
C ASN A 153 0.99 -21.72 -8.77
N LYS A 154 0.80 -22.16 -7.52
CA LYS A 154 0.77 -23.59 -7.15
C LYS A 154 -0.52 -24.30 -7.57
N ILE A 155 -1.58 -23.55 -7.88
CA ILE A 155 -2.88 -24.09 -8.26
C ILE A 155 -2.84 -24.50 -9.73
N PRO A 156 -3.07 -25.80 -10.07
CA PRO A 156 -3.13 -26.23 -11.45
C PRO A 156 -4.30 -25.59 -12.19
N ASP A 157 -4.16 -25.41 -13.49
CA ASP A 157 -5.27 -24.97 -14.34
C ASP A 157 -6.46 -25.93 -14.23
N ASN A 158 -7.66 -25.41 -14.48
CA ASN A 158 -8.91 -26.17 -14.50
C ASN A 158 -9.27 -26.86 -13.17
N THR A 159 -8.64 -26.47 -12.03
CA THR A 159 -8.93 -27.01 -10.70
C THR A 159 -9.69 -26.01 -9.83
N TYR A 160 -10.42 -26.53 -8.84
CA TYR A 160 -11.11 -25.71 -7.83
C TYR A 160 -10.17 -25.33 -6.71
N PHE A 161 -10.33 -24.10 -6.22
CA PHE A 161 -9.59 -23.55 -5.08
C PHE A 161 -10.50 -22.64 -4.26
N ARG A 162 -10.08 -22.33 -3.04
CA ARG A 162 -10.84 -21.50 -2.10
C ARG A 162 -10.09 -20.21 -1.80
N LEU A 163 -10.83 -19.10 -1.82
CA LEU A 163 -10.38 -17.80 -1.34
C LEU A 163 -11.15 -17.42 -0.09
N LYS A 164 -10.45 -17.05 0.99
CA LYS A 164 -11.09 -16.37 2.12
C LYS A 164 -11.01 -14.88 1.87
N ILE A 165 -12.15 -14.25 1.90
CA ILE A 165 -12.34 -12.85 1.53
C ILE A 165 -12.89 -12.11 2.74
N MET A 166 -12.43 -10.88 2.93
CA MET A 166 -12.98 -9.94 3.88
C MET A 166 -13.62 -8.80 3.10
N THR A 167 -14.90 -8.53 3.37
CA THR A 167 -15.60 -7.39 2.76
C THR A 167 -15.15 -6.08 3.39
N PHE A 168 -15.52 -4.97 2.74
CA PHE A 168 -15.26 -3.63 3.26
C PHE A 168 -15.89 -3.40 4.65
N ASP A 169 -17.03 -4.04 4.92
CA ASP A 169 -17.76 -4.00 6.19
C ASP A 169 -17.28 -5.05 7.21
N ASN A 170 -16.09 -5.60 7.03
CA ASN A 170 -15.48 -6.60 7.90
C ASN A 170 -16.27 -7.94 7.99
N GLN A 171 -17.00 -8.31 6.95
CA GLN A 171 -17.70 -9.60 6.91
C GLN A 171 -16.83 -10.64 6.19
N PRO A 172 -16.42 -11.73 6.85
CA PRO A 172 -15.69 -12.80 6.21
C PRO A 172 -16.61 -13.70 5.39
N TRP A 173 -16.13 -14.12 4.21
CA TRP A 173 -16.78 -15.17 3.43
C TRP A 173 -15.76 -15.97 2.63
N VAL A 174 -16.17 -17.10 2.05
CA VAL A 174 -15.31 -17.98 1.28
C VAL A 174 -15.90 -18.18 -0.12
N ALA A 175 -15.11 -17.84 -1.14
CA ALA A 175 -15.39 -18.17 -2.52
C ALA A 175 -14.70 -19.49 -2.88
N THR A 176 -15.44 -20.42 -3.49
CA THR A 176 -14.84 -21.57 -4.16
C THR A 176 -14.91 -21.32 -5.65
N MET A 177 -13.75 -21.19 -6.28
CA MET A 177 -13.60 -20.81 -7.69
C MET A 177 -12.89 -21.90 -8.46
N LYS A 178 -13.10 -21.92 -9.78
CA LYS A 178 -12.36 -22.76 -10.71
C LYS A 178 -11.36 -21.90 -11.49
N LYS A 179 -10.07 -22.26 -11.45
CA LYS A 179 -9.03 -21.58 -12.22
C LYS A 179 -9.25 -21.84 -13.71
N ASN A 180 -9.04 -20.83 -14.55
CA ASN A 180 -9.11 -20.93 -16.00
C ASN A 180 -8.00 -20.04 -16.60
N GLU A 181 -6.83 -20.63 -16.79
CA GLU A 181 -5.66 -19.91 -17.32
C GLU A 181 -5.76 -19.68 -18.83
N HIS A 182 -6.52 -20.51 -19.53
CA HIS A 182 -6.65 -20.40 -20.98
C HIS A 182 -7.28 -19.08 -21.41
N TYR A 183 -8.37 -18.66 -20.76
CA TYR A 183 -9.06 -17.41 -21.08
C TYR A 183 -8.68 -16.28 -20.14
N PHE A 184 -8.26 -16.58 -18.92
CA PHE A 184 -7.91 -15.62 -17.88
C PHE A 184 -6.56 -15.97 -17.25
N PRO A 185 -5.46 -15.83 -18.00
CA PRO A 185 -4.12 -16.09 -17.48
C PRO A 185 -3.82 -15.15 -16.33
N THR A 186 -2.95 -15.59 -15.43
CA THR A 186 -2.42 -14.69 -14.38
C THR A 186 -1.42 -13.74 -15.02
N ILE A 187 -1.67 -12.44 -14.87
CA ILE A 187 -0.81 -11.38 -15.42
C ILE A 187 -0.44 -10.44 -14.29
N GLU A 188 0.81 -10.07 -14.26
CA GLU A 188 1.35 -9.09 -13.33
C GLU A 188 1.86 -7.87 -14.09
N PHE A 189 1.51 -6.70 -13.62
CA PHE A 189 2.02 -5.42 -14.08
C PHE A 189 2.87 -4.81 -12.98
N LEU A 190 4.11 -4.51 -13.30
CA LEU A 190 5.09 -3.90 -12.42
C LEU A 190 5.47 -2.52 -12.96
N LYS A 191 5.42 -1.48 -12.13
CA LYS A 191 5.84 -0.14 -12.53
C LYS A 191 7.34 -0.18 -12.86
N ASP A 192 7.68 0.17 -14.09
CA ASP A 192 9.06 0.19 -14.58
C ASP A 192 9.28 1.45 -15.41
N PRO A 193 10.02 2.45 -14.90
CA PRO A 193 10.28 3.69 -15.61
C PRO A 193 11.07 3.52 -16.92
N ASN A 194 11.73 2.38 -17.12
CA ASN A 194 12.51 2.11 -18.34
C ASN A 194 11.62 1.57 -19.46
N GLU A 195 10.42 1.10 -19.16
CA GLU A 195 9.48 0.65 -20.15
C GLU A 195 8.76 1.85 -20.81
N LYS A 196 8.49 1.74 -22.11
CA LYS A 196 7.85 2.80 -22.89
C LYS A 196 6.50 3.25 -22.32
N GLU A 197 5.74 2.31 -21.74
CA GLU A 197 4.43 2.54 -21.14
C GLU A 197 4.52 2.73 -19.62
N GLY A 198 5.74 2.74 -19.05
CA GLY A 198 5.96 2.84 -17.62
C GLY A 198 5.60 1.58 -16.82
N TRP A 199 5.23 0.48 -17.51
CA TRP A 199 4.82 -0.77 -16.89
C TRP A 199 5.39 -1.97 -17.61
N ARG A 200 6.00 -2.88 -16.87
CA ARG A 200 6.42 -4.18 -17.35
C ARG A 200 5.31 -5.20 -17.08
N ARG A 201 4.96 -5.95 -18.13
CA ARG A 201 3.97 -7.03 -18.05
C ARG A 201 4.66 -8.37 -17.92
N VAL A 202 4.26 -9.16 -16.93
CA VAL A 202 4.69 -10.55 -16.73
C VAL A 202 3.44 -11.46 -16.81
N THR A 203 3.49 -12.48 -17.64
CA THR A 203 2.39 -13.46 -17.76
C THR A 203 2.83 -14.79 -17.20
N TYR A 204 2.00 -15.42 -16.38
CA TYR A 204 2.24 -16.74 -15.83
C TYR A 204 1.46 -17.78 -16.63
N GLU A 205 2.11 -18.89 -16.92
CA GLU A 205 1.53 -20.05 -17.57
C GLU A 205 1.95 -21.29 -16.78
N HIS A 206 0.98 -22.07 -16.28
CA HIS A 206 1.21 -23.21 -15.39
C HIS A 206 2.11 -22.89 -14.18
N GLY A 207 1.90 -21.71 -13.59
CA GLY A 207 2.64 -21.24 -12.41
C GLY A 207 4.08 -20.77 -12.67
N LYS A 208 4.49 -20.68 -13.95
CA LYS A 208 5.81 -20.19 -14.35
C LYS A 208 5.69 -18.96 -15.23
N VAL A 209 6.68 -18.11 -15.20
CA VAL A 209 6.77 -16.96 -16.12
C VAL A 209 6.84 -17.48 -17.55
N LYS A 210 5.99 -16.96 -18.42
CA LYS A 210 5.96 -17.32 -19.84
C LYS A 210 7.23 -16.85 -20.52
N ALA A 211 7.95 -17.75 -21.18
CA ALA A 211 9.17 -17.48 -21.90
C ALA A 211 8.99 -16.37 -22.96
N GLY A 212 9.92 -15.43 -23.05
CA GLY A 212 9.92 -14.31 -24.03
C GLY A 212 9.35 -12.99 -23.54
N GLN A 213 8.92 -12.89 -22.30
CA GLN A 213 8.64 -11.62 -21.63
C GLN A 213 9.74 -11.37 -20.59
N GLY A 214 10.60 -10.40 -20.88
CA GLY A 214 11.81 -9.98 -20.17
C GLY A 214 12.10 -10.67 -18.84
N ASP A 215 13.30 -11.19 -18.73
CA ASP A 215 13.79 -11.81 -17.49
C ASP A 215 13.57 -10.86 -16.29
N LEU A 216 13.02 -11.40 -15.21
CA LEU A 216 13.03 -10.72 -13.92
C LEU A 216 14.50 -10.39 -13.60
N PRO A 217 14.85 -9.17 -13.20
CA PRO A 217 16.19 -8.94 -12.71
C PRO A 217 16.44 -9.91 -11.56
N GLU A 218 17.44 -10.76 -11.67
CA GLU A 218 17.92 -11.57 -10.55
C GLU A 218 18.13 -10.63 -9.38
N ALA A 219 17.55 -10.98 -8.22
CA ALA A 219 17.80 -10.25 -6.99
C ALA A 219 19.32 -10.14 -6.84
N THR A 220 19.83 -8.92 -6.86
CA THR A 220 21.25 -8.63 -6.71
C THR A 220 21.66 -9.24 -5.37
N GLN A 221 22.28 -10.41 -5.41
CA GLN A 221 22.99 -10.93 -4.25
C GLN A 221 24.09 -9.91 -3.98
N GLU A 222 23.95 -9.17 -2.89
CA GLU A 222 25.02 -8.34 -2.37
C GLU A 222 26.27 -9.23 -2.26
N ALA A 223 27.28 -8.93 -3.07
CA ALA A 223 28.57 -9.58 -2.98
C ALA A 223 29.11 -9.31 -1.59
N ALA A 224 29.36 -10.37 -0.84
CA ALA A 224 30.07 -10.29 0.42
C ALA A 224 31.39 -9.54 0.21
N PRO A 225 31.79 -8.65 1.12
CA PRO A 225 33.05 -7.92 0.98
C PRO A 225 34.21 -8.92 0.90
N GLY A 226 34.91 -8.90 -0.24
CA GLY A 226 36.06 -9.74 -0.48
C GLY A 226 37.15 -9.47 0.56
N ASP A 227 37.71 -10.54 1.06
CA ASP A 227 38.90 -10.52 1.91
C ASP A 227 40.03 -9.74 1.22
N VAL A 228 40.48 -8.68 1.86
CA VAL A 228 41.68 -7.94 1.46
C VAL A 228 42.88 -8.79 1.85
N GLU A 229 43.48 -9.47 0.89
CA GLU A 229 44.81 -10.07 1.06
C GLU A 229 45.81 -8.97 1.44
N MET A 230 46.29 -9.02 2.67
CA MET A 230 47.47 -8.25 3.11
C MET A 230 48.72 -8.81 2.42
N GLY A 231 49.23 -8.08 1.46
CA GLY A 231 50.52 -8.38 0.87
C GLY A 231 51.65 -8.27 1.91
N ASP A 232 52.37 -9.36 2.03
CA ASP A 232 53.59 -9.50 2.81
C ASP A 232 54.74 -8.71 2.16
N GLU A 233 55.10 -7.54 2.71
CA GLU A 233 56.34 -6.84 2.34
C GLU A 233 57.46 -7.42 3.19
N GLY A 234 58.29 -8.28 2.56
CA GLY A 234 59.53 -8.78 3.11
C GLY A 234 60.60 -7.70 3.30
N PRO A 235 61.55 -7.88 4.20
CA PRO A 235 62.54 -6.84 4.56
C PRO A 235 63.63 -6.70 3.52
N MET A 236 63.87 -5.45 3.09
CA MET A 236 65.10 -5.12 2.40
C MET A 236 66.25 -4.85 3.35
N ALA A 237 67.36 -5.48 3.06
CA ALA A 237 68.63 -5.34 3.69
C ALA A 237 69.29 -3.95 3.52
#